data_6b696482c8657ae5f152ddadebc57509
#
_entry.id   6b696482c8657ae5f152ddadebc57509
#
_cell.length_a   1.000
_cell.length_b   1.000
_cell.length_c   1.000
_cell.angle_alpha   90.00
_cell.angle_beta   90.00
_cell.angle_gamma   90.00
#
_symmetry.space_group_name_H-M   'P 1'
#
loop_
_entity.id
_entity.type
_entity.pdbx_description
1 polymer ?
#
loop_
_entity_poly.entity_id
_entity_poly.type
_entity_poly.pdbx_seq_one_letter_code
_entity_poly.pdbx_strand_id
1 'polypeptide(L)'
;MAEPENLRSSEGLGRLIAFADAVVAIALTLLVLPLVDIANDLREDDETSVAEVVSDHSLEITSFFVSFVVIWVLWRQHHRTMEYFRSYDSVLINLHFVWLLTIVVLPFATAIVDDSRVEWGSVLYIGVLAVAVAALVGIGQWGKHHRDLLVDDEMTDVWVKTSGGWGTVIALTVALIVALVDPRSGNWPLLLLFLTDPIERLIARVRGTDA
;
A
#
# COMPACT_ATOMS: atom_id res chain seq x y z
N MET A 1 5.86 -1.08 40.83
CA MET A 1 5.39 -1.43 39.46
C MET A 1 5.59 -0.18 38.64
N ALA A 2 6.66 -0.09 37.87
CA ALA A 2 6.90 1.05 37.03
C ALA A 2 5.91 0.97 35.84
N GLU A 3 5.07 2.01 35.68
CA GLU A 3 4.33 2.15 34.41
C GLU A 3 5.34 2.21 33.26
N PRO A 4 5.07 1.51 32.15
CA PRO A 4 5.95 1.61 30.99
C PRO A 4 5.88 3.04 30.44
N GLU A 5 6.92 3.83 30.72
CA GLU A 5 7.04 5.26 30.38
C GLU A 5 6.88 5.59 28.88
N ASN A 6 6.67 4.58 28.01
CA ASN A 6 6.63 4.72 26.56
C ASN A 6 5.27 4.45 25.92
N LEU A 7 4.24 4.05 26.66
CA LEU A 7 2.91 3.80 26.10
C LEU A 7 2.09 5.09 26.01
N ARG A 8 1.55 5.36 24.83
CA ARG A 8 0.67 6.50 24.58
C ARG A 8 -0.79 6.08 24.64
N SER A 9 -1.67 7.02 24.98
CA SER A 9 -3.10 6.77 25.20
C SER A 9 -3.83 6.31 23.93
N SER A 10 -4.97 5.61 24.13
CA SER A 10 -5.88 5.22 23.04
C SER A 10 -6.40 6.41 22.23
N GLU A 11 -6.60 7.57 22.85
CA GLU A 11 -6.96 8.81 22.18
C GLU A 11 -5.86 9.26 21.19
N GLY A 12 -4.58 9.19 21.62
CA GLY A 12 -3.45 9.49 20.77
C GLY A 12 -3.36 8.55 19.57
N LEU A 13 -3.66 7.25 19.76
CA LEU A 13 -3.72 6.27 18.69
C LEU A 13 -4.84 6.61 17.68
N GLY A 14 -6.04 6.96 18.16
CA GLY A 14 -7.14 7.38 17.29
C GLY A 14 -6.77 8.60 16.44
N ARG A 15 -6.03 9.56 16.99
CA ARG A 15 -5.54 10.74 16.24
C ARG A 15 -4.49 10.35 15.20
N LEU A 16 -3.59 9.40 15.50
CA LEU A 16 -2.60 8.89 14.54
C LEU A 16 -3.30 8.21 13.35
N ILE A 17 -4.31 7.36 13.61
CA ILE A 17 -5.09 6.70 12.57
C ILE A 17 -5.85 7.72 11.73
N ALA A 18 -6.55 8.68 12.35
CA ALA A 18 -7.28 9.72 11.63
C ALA A 18 -6.36 10.59 10.75
N PHE A 19 -5.15 10.89 11.21
CA PHE A 19 -4.14 11.58 10.41
C PHE A 19 -3.72 10.72 9.22
N ALA A 20 -3.47 9.42 9.42
CA ALA A 20 -3.11 8.50 8.35
C ALA A 20 -4.23 8.41 7.29
N ASP A 21 -5.48 8.30 7.71
CA ASP A 21 -6.65 8.25 6.82
C ASP A 21 -6.76 9.53 5.97
N ALA A 22 -6.52 10.70 6.57
CA ALA A 22 -6.53 11.98 5.86
C ALA A 22 -5.41 12.06 4.81
N VAL A 23 -4.20 11.61 5.14
CA VAL A 23 -3.06 11.57 4.19
C VAL A 23 -3.35 10.64 3.02
N VAL A 24 -3.91 9.46 3.28
CA VAL A 24 -4.30 8.51 2.22
C VAL A 24 -5.39 9.09 1.32
N ALA A 25 -6.39 9.76 1.89
CA ALA A 25 -7.45 10.41 1.11
C ALA A 25 -6.88 11.48 0.16
N ILE A 26 -5.92 12.29 0.63
CA ILE A 26 -5.23 13.27 -0.21
C ILE A 26 -4.43 12.56 -1.31
N ALA A 27 -3.68 11.52 -1.00
CA ALA A 27 -2.91 10.77 -2.00
C ALA A 27 -3.82 10.18 -3.10
N LEU A 28 -4.97 9.62 -2.73
CA LEU A 28 -5.96 9.12 -3.71
C LEU A 28 -6.50 10.23 -4.63
N THR A 29 -6.72 11.43 -4.09
CA THR A 29 -7.18 12.56 -4.91
C THR A 29 -6.09 13.13 -5.83
N LEU A 30 -4.83 13.07 -5.42
CA LEU A 30 -3.70 13.52 -6.25
C LEU A 30 -3.49 12.65 -7.49
N LEU A 31 -3.89 11.39 -7.46
CA LEU A 31 -3.82 10.50 -8.62
C LEU A 31 -4.60 11.01 -9.84
N VAL A 32 -5.63 11.84 -9.64
CA VAL A 32 -6.45 12.35 -10.75
C VAL A 32 -5.77 13.48 -11.53
N LEU A 33 -4.72 14.11 -10.98
CA LEU A 33 -4.12 15.30 -11.60
C LEU A 33 -3.65 15.06 -13.06
N PRO A 34 -2.95 13.96 -13.39
CA PRO A 34 -2.58 13.69 -14.78
C PRO A 34 -3.79 13.60 -15.72
N LEU A 35 -4.92 13.07 -15.24
CA LEU A 35 -6.16 12.98 -16.03
C LEU A 35 -6.83 14.36 -16.24
N VAL A 36 -6.62 15.29 -15.31
CA VAL A 36 -7.09 16.69 -15.48
C VAL A 36 -6.31 17.39 -16.59
N ASP A 37 -5.01 17.12 -16.72
CA ASP A 37 -4.19 17.67 -17.80
C ASP A 37 -4.68 17.17 -19.15
N ILE A 38 -4.97 15.88 -19.29
CA ILE A 38 -5.59 15.29 -20.50
C ILE A 38 -6.93 15.99 -20.84
N ALA A 39 -7.76 16.29 -19.84
CA ALA A 39 -9.02 16.98 -20.05
C ALA A 39 -8.84 18.45 -20.50
N ASN A 40 -7.71 19.09 -20.19
CA ASN A 40 -7.39 20.43 -20.68
C ASN A 40 -6.97 20.40 -22.15
N ASP A 41 -6.19 19.40 -22.58
CA ASP A 41 -5.80 19.20 -23.98
C ASP A 41 -7.02 19.03 -24.89
N LEU A 42 -8.06 18.34 -24.42
CA LEU A 42 -9.37 18.20 -25.10
C LEU A 42 -10.08 19.52 -25.36
N ARG A 43 -9.85 20.54 -24.53
CA ARG A 43 -10.52 21.84 -24.68
C ARG A 43 -9.87 22.72 -25.75
N GLU A 44 -8.65 22.43 -26.12
CA GLU A 44 -7.90 23.18 -27.12
C GLU A 44 -8.14 22.65 -28.55
N ASP A 45 -8.68 21.42 -28.69
CA ASP A 45 -8.96 20.80 -29.98
C ASP A 45 -10.45 20.40 -30.10
N ASP A 46 -11.23 21.25 -30.79
CA ASP A 46 -12.68 21.09 -30.98
C ASP A 46 -13.06 19.88 -31.85
N GLU A 47 -12.11 19.24 -32.54
CA GLU A 47 -12.39 18.12 -33.49
C GLU A 47 -12.17 16.73 -32.82
N THR A 48 -11.55 16.64 -31.66
CA THR A 48 -11.18 15.37 -31.03
C THR A 48 -12.35 14.76 -30.24
N SER A 49 -12.70 13.51 -30.53
CA SER A 49 -13.76 12.81 -29.82
C SER A 49 -13.29 12.28 -28.47
N VAL A 50 -14.19 12.18 -27.48
CA VAL A 50 -13.90 11.57 -26.15
C VAL A 50 -13.35 10.14 -26.31
N ALA A 51 -13.81 9.38 -27.30
CA ALA A 51 -13.34 8.02 -27.55
C ALA A 51 -11.89 7.98 -28.04
N GLU A 52 -11.45 8.92 -28.86
CA GLU A 52 -10.06 9.06 -29.31
C GLU A 52 -9.17 9.37 -28.12
N VAL A 53 -9.53 10.33 -27.29
CA VAL A 53 -8.74 10.70 -26.11
C VAL A 53 -8.59 9.54 -25.13
N VAL A 54 -9.67 8.80 -24.85
CA VAL A 54 -9.60 7.61 -24.00
C VAL A 54 -8.70 6.53 -24.61
N SER A 55 -8.69 6.41 -25.95
CA SER A 55 -7.81 5.48 -26.64
C SER A 55 -6.34 5.90 -26.53
N ASP A 56 -6.06 7.17 -26.80
CA ASP A 56 -4.71 7.72 -26.86
C ASP A 56 -4.04 7.78 -25.49
N HIS A 57 -4.85 8.03 -24.44
CA HIS A 57 -4.40 8.09 -23.04
C HIS A 57 -4.81 6.85 -22.20
N SER A 58 -4.99 5.71 -22.87
CA SER A 58 -5.42 4.48 -22.20
C SER A 58 -4.44 3.98 -21.14
N LEU A 59 -3.15 4.25 -21.32
CA LEU A 59 -2.11 3.87 -20.35
C LEU A 59 -2.25 4.68 -19.06
N GLU A 60 -2.32 6.01 -19.17
CA GLU A 60 -2.45 6.93 -18.03
C GLU A 60 -3.74 6.64 -17.24
N ILE A 61 -4.84 6.43 -17.95
CA ILE A 61 -6.13 6.07 -17.34
C ILE A 61 -6.02 4.72 -16.60
N THR A 62 -5.39 3.73 -17.22
CA THR A 62 -5.19 2.42 -16.58
C THR A 62 -4.31 2.51 -15.36
N SER A 63 -3.20 3.25 -15.42
CA SER A 63 -2.28 3.46 -14.32
C SER A 63 -2.94 4.17 -13.14
N PHE A 64 -3.80 5.16 -13.42
CA PHE A 64 -4.63 5.79 -12.41
C PHE A 64 -5.47 4.76 -11.65
N PHE A 65 -6.27 3.94 -12.36
CA PHE A 65 -7.12 2.94 -11.72
C PHE A 65 -6.34 1.89 -10.95
N VAL A 66 -5.24 1.39 -11.51
CA VAL A 66 -4.36 0.43 -10.84
C VAL A 66 -3.82 1.02 -9.54
N SER A 67 -3.26 2.23 -9.59
CA SER A 67 -2.68 2.89 -8.42
C SER A 67 -3.73 3.25 -7.38
N PHE A 68 -4.94 3.66 -7.80
CA PHE A 68 -6.06 3.89 -6.89
C PHE A 68 -6.42 2.61 -6.11
N VAL A 69 -6.57 1.48 -6.81
CA VAL A 69 -6.86 0.19 -6.17
C VAL A 69 -5.72 -0.25 -5.26
N VAL A 70 -4.46 -0.06 -5.66
CA VAL A 70 -3.28 -0.39 -4.84
C VAL A 70 -3.29 0.41 -3.53
N ILE A 71 -3.44 1.74 -3.59
CA ILE A 71 -3.48 2.58 -2.38
C ILE A 71 -4.68 2.20 -1.51
N TRP A 72 -5.86 1.94 -2.10
CA TRP A 72 -7.04 1.48 -1.38
C TRP A 72 -6.79 0.15 -0.64
N VAL A 73 -6.13 -0.82 -1.27
CA VAL A 73 -5.80 -2.10 -0.65
C VAL A 73 -4.82 -1.92 0.50
N LEU A 74 -3.78 -1.09 0.32
CA LEU A 74 -2.81 -0.77 1.37
C LEU A 74 -3.49 -0.09 2.57
N TRP A 75 -4.36 0.88 2.32
CA TRP A 75 -5.14 1.54 3.36
C TRP A 75 -6.04 0.56 4.11
N ARG A 76 -6.79 -0.28 3.40
CA ARG A 76 -7.66 -1.29 4.01
C ARG A 76 -6.88 -2.26 4.89
N GLN A 77 -5.69 -2.67 4.47
CA GLN A 77 -4.83 -3.56 5.25
C GLN A 77 -4.28 -2.84 6.49
N HIS A 78 -3.85 -1.59 6.35
CA HIS A 78 -3.44 -0.74 7.48
C HIS A 78 -4.59 -0.59 8.48
N HIS A 79 -5.77 -0.18 8.03
CA HIS A 79 -6.96 0.01 8.86
C HIS A 79 -7.29 -1.26 9.66
N ARG A 80 -7.36 -2.41 9.00
CA ARG A 80 -7.59 -3.72 9.66
C ARG A 80 -6.51 -4.08 10.68
N THR A 81 -5.26 -3.77 10.39
CA THR A 81 -4.16 -4.04 11.32
C THR A 81 -4.27 -3.18 12.56
N MET A 82 -4.67 -1.92 12.40
CA MET A 82 -4.80 -0.99 13.51
C MET A 82 -5.97 -1.28 14.46
N GLU A 83 -6.98 -2.03 14.02
CA GLU A 83 -8.09 -2.49 14.88
C GLU A 83 -7.62 -3.34 16.06
N TYR A 84 -6.45 -4.01 15.94
CA TYR A 84 -5.88 -4.83 17.00
C TYR A 84 -5.04 -4.03 18.02
N PHE A 85 -4.77 -2.75 17.77
CA PHE A 85 -3.96 -1.92 18.65
C PHE A 85 -4.83 -1.10 19.60
N ARG A 86 -4.39 -0.98 20.87
CA ARG A 86 -5.00 -0.10 21.90
C ARG A 86 -4.10 1.08 22.29
N SER A 87 -2.82 0.98 22.01
CA SER A 87 -1.81 1.99 22.34
C SER A 87 -0.67 1.95 21.32
N TYR A 88 0.25 2.90 21.41
CA TYR A 88 1.38 2.98 20.50
C TYR A 88 2.65 3.46 21.20
N ASP A 89 3.79 3.15 20.62
CA ASP A 89 5.11 3.58 21.04
C ASP A 89 5.84 4.35 19.92
N SER A 90 7.08 4.74 20.19
CA SER A 90 7.91 5.49 19.24
C SER A 90 8.26 4.68 17.98
N VAL A 91 8.38 3.36 18.08
CA VAL A 91 8.70 2.50 16.93
C VAL A 91 7.50 2.41 16.01
N LEU A 92 6.29 2.24 16.56
CA LEU A 92 5.06 2.22 15.78
C LEU A 92 4.85 3.53 15.03
N ILE A 93 5.12 4.70 15.65
CA ILE A 93 5.07 6.00 14.96
C ILE A 93 6.05 6.06 13.79
N ASN A 94 7.30 5.60 14.00
CA ASN A 94 8.31 5.64 12.94
C ASN A 94 7.93 4.73 11.75
N LEU A 95 7.37 3.56 12.02
CA LEU A 95 6.86 2.66 10.97
C LEU A 95 5.69 3.30 10.21
N HIS A 96 4.77 3.99 10.92
CA HIS A 96 3.70 4.76 10.29
C HIS A 96 4.25 5.91 9.43
N PHE A 97 5.26 6.61 9.90
CA PHE A 97 5.90 7.69 9.13
C PHE A 97 6.47 7.14 7.81
N VAL A 98 7.22 6.03 7.86
CA VAL A 98 7.76 5.40 6.65
C VAL A 98 6.64 4.97 5.72
N TRP A 99 5.59 4.34 6.24
CA TRP A 99 4.44 3.92 5.45
C TRP A 99 3.73 5.11 4.79
N LEU A 100 3.41 6.15 5.55
CA LEU A 100 2.77 7.36 5.03
C LEU A 100 3.61 8.07 3.97
N LEU A 101 4.93 8.14 4.17
CA LEU A 101 5.84 8.71 3.17
C LEU A 101 5.72 7.98 1.83
N THR A 102 5.67 6.64 1.86
CA THR A 102 5.50 5.86 0.62
C THR A 102 4.14 6.10 -0.02
N ILE A 103 3.05 6.20 0.76
CA ILE A 103 1.71 6.53 0.24
C ILE A 103 1.70 7.89 -0.46
N VAL A 104 2.35 8.90 0.11
CA VAL A 104 2.43 10.24 -0.50
C VAL A 104 3.26 10.24 -1.78
N VAL A 105 4.28 9.38 -1.88
CA VAL A 105 5.14 9.27 -3.07
C VAL A 105 4.50 8.46 -4.19
N LEU A 106 3.55 7.55 -3.89
CA LEU A 106 2.93 6.69 -4.90
C LEU A 106 2.28 7.45 -6.08
N PRO A 107 1.51 8.54 -5.90
CA PRO A 107 0.97 9.32 -7.03
C PRO A 107 2.07 9.85 -7.97
N PHE A 108 3.17 10.34 -7.42
CA PHE A 108 4.33 10.77 -8.21
C PHE A 108 4.98 9.59 -8.95
N ALA A 109 5.17 8.46 -8.27
CA ALA A 109 5.72 7.26 -8.89
C ALA A 109 4.80 6.73 -10.02
N THR A 110 3.47 6.85 -9.87
CA THR A 110 2.49 6.52 -10.92
C THR A 110 2.70 7.37 -12.16
N ALA A 111 2.82 8.70 -11.99
CA ALA A 111 3.02 9.61 -13.12
C ALA A 111 4.34 9.35 -13.88
N ILE A 112 5.38 8.88 -13.18
CA ILE A 112 6.66 8.53 -13.82
C ILE A 112 6.60 7.21 -14.60
N VAL A 113 5.83 6.23 -14.13
CA VAL A 113 5.67 4.95 -14.84
C VAL A 113 5.12 5.15 -16.25
N ASP A 114 4.24 6.12 -16.43
CA ASP A 114 3.56 6.39 -17.70
C ASP A 114 4.45 7.16 -18.69
N ASP A 115 5.54 7.77 -18.23
CA ASP A 115 6.48 8.46 -19.11
C ASP A 115 7.46 7.46 -19.76
N SER A 116 7.21 7.15 -21.04
CA SER A 116 8.05 6.25 -21.85
C SER A 116 9.53 6.68 -21.96
N ARG A 117 9.85 7.92 -21.59
CA ARG A 117 11.22 8.45 -21.53
C ARG A 117 11.98 7.98 -20.30
N VAL A 118 11.28 7.46 -19.30
CA VAL A 118 11.87 7.05 -18.01
C VAL A 118 11.95 5.53 -17.94
N GLU A 119 13.07 4.97 -18.35
CA GLU A 119 13.29 3.50 -18.38
C GLU A 119 13.10 2.81 -17.02
N TRP A 120 13.30 3.52 -15.90
CA TRP A 120 13.26 2.98 -14.54
C TRP A 120 11.99 3.34 -13.76
N GLY A 121 10.97 3.88 -14.42
CA GLY A 121 9.71 4.28 -13.78
C GLY A 121 9.03 3.13 -13.02
N SER A 122 8.93 1.96 -13.65
CA SER A 122 8.35 0.75 -13.02
C SER A 122 9.14 0.29 -11.80
N VAL A 123 10.48 0.37 -11.86
CA VAL A 123 11.34 0.00 -10.72
C VAL A 123 11.13 0.95 -9.55
N LEU A 124 11.00 2.26 -9.81
CA LEU A 124 10.69 3.24 -8.78
C LEU A 124 9.34 2.94 -8.12
N TYR A 125 8.29 2.74 -8.93
CA TYR A 125 6.95 2.44 -8.43
C TYR A 125 6.91 1.18 -7.56
N ILE A 126 7.45 0.07 -8.08
CA ILE A 126 7.48 -1.20 -7.35
C ILE A 126 8.38 -1.11 -6.11
N GLY A 127 9.48 -0.36 -6.18
CA GLY A 127 10.34 -0.11 -5.03
C GLY A 127 9.63 0.64 -3.91
N VAL A 128 8.90 1.71 -4.24
CA VAL A 128 8.07 2.47 -3.28
C VAL A 128 6.99 1.57 -2.68
N LEU A 129 6.32 0.77 -3.51
CA LEU A 129 5.30 -0.17 -3.07
C LEU A 129 5.89 -1.26 -2.15
N ALA A 130 7.07 -1.78 -2.46
CA ALA A 130 7.75 -2.76 -1.62
C ALA A 130 8.08 -2.20 -0.23
N VAL A 131 8.53 -0.94 -0.16
CA VAL A 131 8.77 -0.25 1.13
C VAL A 131 7.45 -0.04 1.88
N ALA A 132 6.36 0.35 1.19
CA ALA A 132 5.05 0.52 1.80
C ALA A 132 4.56 -0.77 2.47
N VAL A 133 4.66 -1.90 1.77
CA VAL A 133 4.26 -3.22 2.29
C VAL A 133 5.20 -3.67 3.40
N ALA A 134 6.52 -3.46 3.27
CA ALA A 134 7.46 -3.81 4.32
C ALA A 134 7.18 -3.04 5.63
N ALA A 135 6.87 -1.75 5.53
CA ALA A 135 6.47 -0.94 6.68
C ALA A 135 5.16 -1.45 7.31
N LEU A 136 4.16 -1.79 6.51
CA LEU A 136 2.87 -2.33 6.98
C LEU A 136 3.03 -3.69 7.67
N VAL A 137 3.84 -4.59 7.09
CA VAL A 137 4.20 -5.86 7.72
C VAL A 137 4.98 -5.61 9.01
N GLY A 138 5.89 -4.64 9.01
CA GLY A 138 6.63 -4.19 10.19
C GLY A 138 5.71 -3.74 11.33
N ILE A 139 4.67 -2.95 11.05
CA ILE A 139 3.64 -2.54 12.01
C ILE A 139 2.99 -3.79 12.63
N GLY A 140 2.52 -4.72 11.81
CA GLY A 140 1.88 -5.94 12.29
C GLY A 140 2.82 -6.82 13.12
N GLN A 141 4.06 -7.02 12.67
CA GLN A 141 5.05 -7.83 13.40
C GLN A 141 5.48 -7.18 14.71
N TRP A 142 5.60 -5.84 14.73
CA TRP A 142 5.90 -5.11 15.96
C TRP A 142 4.83 -5.33 17.02
N GLY A 143 3.55 -5.19 16.66
CA GLY A 143 2.42 -5.47 17.55
C GLY A 143 2.44 -6.89 18.09
N LYS A 144 2.71 -7.89 17.23
CA LYS A 144 2.78 -9.30 17.66
C LYS A 144 3.86 -9.58 18.71
N HIS A 145 4.98 -8.87 18.63
CA HIS A 145 6.08 -9.00 19.61
C HIS A 145 5.86 -8.14 20.87
N HIS A 146 4.95 -7.17 20.82
CA HIS A 146 4.65 -6.24 21.91
C HIS A 146 3.16 -6.31 22.26
N ARG A 147 2.77 -7.37 22.99
CA ARG A 147 1.36 -7.64 23.33
C ARG A 147 0.73 -6.55 24.21
N ASP A 148 1.51 -5.78 24.90
CA ASP A 148 1.11 -4.61 25.68
C ASP A 148 0.51 -3.47 24.83
N LEU A 149 0.85 -3.42 23.55
CA LEU A 149 0.27 -2.49 22.57
C LEU A 149 -1.08 -2.94 22.02
N LEU A 150 -1.44 -4.22 22.17
CA LEU A 150 -2.60 -4.83 21.55
C LEU A 150 -3.81 -4.87 22.49
N VAL A 151 -5.00 -4.95 21.89
CA VAL A 151 -6.24 -5.27 22.59
C VAL A 151 -6.14 -6.70 23.15
N ASP A 152 -6.64 -6.90 24.36
CA ASP A 152 -6.64 -8.20 25.02
C ASP A 152 -7.98 -8.90 24.82
N ASP A 153 -8.12 -9.55 23.65
CA ASP A 153 -9.31 -10.31 23.25
C ASP A 153 -8.95 -11.54 22.40
N GLU A 154 -9.93 -12.44 22.22
CA GLU A 154 -9.78 -13.68 21.48
C GLU A 154 -9.46 -13.44 19.99
N MET A 155 -10.03 -12.40 19.37
CA MET A 155 -9.76 -12.05 17.96
C MET A 155 -8.29 -11.66 17.76
N THR A 156 -7.75 -10.87 18.67
CA THR A 156 -6.33 -10.49 18.66
C THR A 156 -5.43 -11.71 18.83
N ASP A 157 -5.78 -12.65 19.70
CA ASP A 157 -5.02 -13.88 19.89
C ASP A 157 -4.97 -14.74 18.63
N VAL A 158 -6.09 -14.89 17.94
CA VAL A 158 -6.15 -15.56 16.65
C VAL A 158 -5.31 -14.83 15.61
N TRP A 159 -5.44 -13.50 15.51
CA TRP A 159 -4.66 -12.70 14.57
C TRP A 159 -3.16 -12.84 14.77
N VAL A 160 -2.69 -12.80 16.02
CA VAL A 160 -1.26 -12.98 16.35
C VAL A 160 -0.74 -14.33 15.88
N LYS A 161 -1.54 -15.39 16.01
CA LYS A 161 -1.14 -16.76 15.64
C LYS A 161 -1.19 -17.01 14.13
N THR A 162 -2.15 -16.41 13.42
CA THR A 162 -2.49 -16.81 12.03
C THR A 162 -1.94 -15.88 10.96
N SER A 163 -1.89 -14.55 11.19
CA SER A 163 -1.51 -13.63 10.14
C SER A 163 0.00 -13.57 9.93
N GLY A 164 0.48 -13.79 8.71
CA GLY A 164 1.90 -13.73 8.38
C GLY A 164 2.29 -12.48 7.57
N GLY A 165 1.41 -12.03 6.65
CA GLY A 165 1.73 -10.95 5.69
C GLY A 165 2.84 -11.30 4.70
N TRP A 166 3.42 -12.50 4.80
CA TRP A 166 4.56 -12.91 3.99
C TRP A 166 4.20 -13.15 2.52
N GLY A 167 2.96 -13.53 2.24
CA GLY A 167 2.49 -13.75 0.87
C GLY A 167 2.60 -12.48 0.02
N THR A 168 2.21 -11.35 0.57
CA THR A 168 2.31 -10.04 -0.10
C THR A 168 3.78 -9.62 -0.29
N VAL A 169 4.63 -9.84 0.73
CA VAL A 169 6.07 -9.54 0.62
C VAL A 169 6.72 -10.39 -0.48
N ILE A 170 6.40 -11.67 -0.56
CA ILE A 170 6.93 -12.58 -1.59
C ILE A 170 6.46 -12.11 -2.98
N ALA A 171 5.15 -11.84 -3.16
CA ALA A 171 4.60 -11.40 -4.43
C ALA A 171 5.25 -10.10 -4.93
N LEU A 172 5.45 -9.12 -4.03
CA LEU A 172 6.12 -7.87 -4.37
C LEU A 172 7.61 -8.05 -4.65
N THR A 173 8.28 -8.92 -3.91
CA THR A 173 9.68 -9.23 -4.19
C THR A 173 9.85 -9.83 -5.58
N VAL A 174 8.96 -10.75 -5.97
CA VAL A 174 8.93 -11.33 -7.31
C VAL A 174 8.63 -10.26 -8.35
N ALA A 175 7.62 -9.41 -8.11
CA ALA A 175 7.28 -8.31 -9.01
C ALA A 175 8.46 -7.33 -9.20
N LEU A 176 9.17 -7.00 -8.13
CA LEU A 176 10.37 -6.15 -8.19
C LEU A 176 11.49 -6.81 -8.99
N ILE A 177 11.73 -8.11 -8.80
CA ILE A 177 12.73 -8.85 -9.58
C ILE A 177 12.37 -8.83 -11.08
N VAL A 178 11.09 -9.06 -11.43
CA VAL A 178 10.63 -9.00 -12.82
C VAL A 178 10.84 -7.60 -13.41
N ALA A 179 10.49 -6.54 -12.70
CA ALA A 179 10.70 -5.17 -13.16
C ALA A 179 12.19 -4.79 -13.30
N LEU A 180 13.07 -5.33 -12.45
CA LEU A 180 14.52 -5.14 -12.57
C LEU A 180 15.11 -5.87 -13.77
N VAL A 181 14.57 -7.04 -14.13
CA VAL A 181 15.03 -7.84 -15.27
C VAL A 181 14.50 -7.29 -16.60
N ASP A 182 13.24 -6.84 -16.59
CA ASP A 182 12.60 -6.20 -17.74
C ASP A 182 11.90 -4.89 -17.32
N PRO A 183 12.63 -3.75 -17.33
CA PRO A 183 12.06 -2.45 -16.97
C PRO A 183 10.88 -2.02 -17.86
N ARG A 184 10.72 -2.65 -19.03
CA ARG A 184 9.63 -2.36 -19.97
C ARG A 184 8.35 -3.16 -19.66
N SER A 185 8.39 -4.04 -18.69
CA SER A 185 7.22 -4.83 -18.28
C SER A 185 6.04 -3.97 -17.75
N GLY A 186 6.26 -2.67 -17.48
CA GLY A 186 5.24 -1.77 -16.96
C GLY A 186 4.67 -2.26 -15.61
N ASN A 187 3.36 -2.09 -15.42
CA ASN A 187 2.66 -2.45 -14.19
C ASN A 187 2.15 -3.92 -14.15
N TRP A 188 2.39 -4.72 -15.19
CA TRP A 188 1.95 -6.12 -15.24
C TRP A 188 2.41 -7.00 -14.08
N PRO A 189 3.66 -6.84 -13.54
CA PRO A 189 4.10 -7.62 -12.39
C PRO A 189 3.25 -7.41 -11.13
N LEU A 190 2.55 -6.27 -11.02
CA LEU A 190 1.67 -5.97 -9.90
C LEU A 190 0.41 -6.84 -9.85
N LEU A 191 0.03 -7.47 -10.97
CA LEU A 191 -1.07 -8.44 -10.97
C LEU A 191 -0.77 -9.64 -10.07
N LEU A 192 0.50 -9.90 -9.73
CA LEU A 192 0.88 -10.91 -8.73
C LEU A 192 0.33 -10.60 -7.33
N LEU A 193 -0.01 -9.34 -7.04
CA LEU A 193 -0.67 -8.97 -5.78
C LEU A 193 -2.07 -9.58 -5.62
N PHE A 194 -2.77 -9.84 -6.71
CA PHE A 194 -4.04 -10.57 -6.67
C PHE A 194 -3.89 -12.04 -6.25
N LEU A 195 -2.66 -12.59 -6.33
CA LEU A 195 -2.34 -13.95 -5.93
C LEU A 195 -1.93 -14.07 -4.46
N THR A 196 -1.86 -12.97 -3.71
CA THR A 196 -1.40 -12.98 -2.30
C THR A 196 -2.32 -13.78 -1.41
N ASP A 197 -3.65 -13.62 -1.50
CA ASP A 197 -4.63 -14.36 -0.71
C ASP A 197 -4.56 -15.89 -0.96
N PRO A 198 -4.53 -16.39 -2.22
CA PRO A 198 -4.33 -17.80 -2.48
C PRO A 198 -2.96 -18.33 -2.01
N ILE A 199 -1.89 -17.53 -2.10
CA ILE A 199 -0.56 -17.91 -1.61
C ILE A 199 -0.58 -18.03 -0.07
N GLU A 200 -1.19 -17.10 0.64
CA GLU A 200 -1.29 -17.16 2.10
C GLU A 200 -2.10 -18.38 2.56
N ARG A 201 -3.20 -18.71 1.89
CA ARG A 201 -3.98 -19.93 2.14
C ARG A 201 -3.16 -21.20 1.90
N LEU A 202 -2.33 -21.21 0.86
CA LEU A 202 -1.44 -22.33 0.57
C LEU A 202 -0.37 -22.47 1.65
N ILE A 203 0.25 -21.37 2.08
CA ILE A 203 1.25 -21.37 3.16
C ILE A 203 0.63 -21.84 4.48
N ALA A 204 -0.59 -21.39 4.80
CA ALA A 204 -1.32 -21.82 5.99
C ALA A 204 -1.58 -23.34 5.98
N ARG A 205 -2.01 -23.90 4.85
CA ARG A 205 -2.20 -25.34 4.66
C ARG A 205 -0.90 -26.14 4.85
N VAL A 206 0.20 -25.68 4.27
CA VAL A 206 1.51 -26.35 4.39
C VAL A 206 2.04 -26.30 5.82
N ARG A 207 1.71 -25.25 6.59
CA ARG A 207 2.09 -25.12 8.01
C ARG A 207 1.18 -25.89 8.97
N GLY A 208 0.12 -26.52 8.48
CA GLY A 208 -0.80 -27.31 9.31
C GLY A 208 -1.61 -26.47 10.29
N THR A 209 -1.85 -25.20 10.00
CA THR A 209 -2.62 -24.25 10.83
C THR A 209 -4.09 -24.20 10.42
N ASP A 210 -4.57 -25.18 9.62
CA ASP A 210 -5.99 -25.36 9.35
C ASP A 210 -6.64 -26.05 10.57
N ALA A 211 -7.18 -25.25 11.50
CA ALA A 211 -8.15 -25.71 12.51
C ALA A 211 -9.37 -24.80 12.47
#